data_20973012f95161d4d9aac8d60b439432
#
_entry.id   20973012f95161d4d9aac8d60b439432
#
_cell.length_a   1.000
_cell.length_b   1.000
_cell.length_c   1.000
_cell.angle_alpha   90.00
_cell.angle_beta   90.00
_cell.angle_gamma   90.00
#
_symmetry.space_group_name_H-M   'P 1'
#
loop_
_entity.id
_entity.type
_entity.pdbx_description
1 polymer ?
#
loop_
_entity_poly.entity_id
_entity_poly.type
_entity_poly.pdbx_seq_one_letter_code
_entity_poly.pdbx_strand_id
1 'polypeptide(L)'
;MKVLVYFQPSPKHDYFEGARMRKTIKGALEVINTAYTSNILDDYDVAHFMSPDDENKLNIVLERKIPVVVSALFGEADPSTRFLNYKSKDGKRITTIKPKALRMLNKADLILVPCKTGKEFLIANGVNKPIEVCVPGVNLSRFNFSREDEKELFYRYFREDKNKKLVVALGEYAYNLEGIHAVINAAVKRPEVTFYYVGDESFALTNRRSKKIIKNSPKNMHFIGIPTDDIYRSMLLNADVFMLPGYNYSGFISIEEAMASNCQLIVRKTAVCPEMFKNEKNAYIAEFSETLTSLCLDYLDEKIKPTIDEAYRKISLYSLENFGNELLNNYKALIARK
;
A
#
# COMPACT_ATOMS: atom_id res chain seq x y z
N MET A 1 20.27 -20.92 3.88
CA MET A 1 20.14 -19.50 4.24
C MET A 1 18.84 -19.29 5.00
N LYS A 2 18.91 -18.58 6.12
CA LYS A 2 17.75 -18.19 6.94
C LYS A 2 17.69 -16.67 7.03
N VAL A 3 16.53 -16.07 6.87
CA VAL A 3 16.32 -14.62 6.82
C VAL A 3 15.60 -14.15 8.08
N LEU A 4 16.09 -13.10 8.74
CA LEU A 4 15.29 -12.38 9.73
C LEU A 4 14.33 -11.45 8.96
N VAL A 5 13.02 -11.63 9.12
CA VAL A 5 11.99 -10.72 8.63
C VAL A 5 11.46 -9.91 9.81
N TYR A 6 12.06 -8.73 10.02
CA TYR A 6 11.80 -7.90 11.18
C TYR A 6 10.81 -6.77 10.87
N PHE A 7 9.79 -6.67 11.70
CA PHE A 7 8.85 -5.56 11.74
C PHE A 7 8.55 -5.25 13.20
N GLN A 8 8.67 -3.98 13.59
CA GLN A 8 8.37 -3.58 14.95
C GLN A 8 6.86 -3.77 15.22
N PRO A 9 6.47 -4.72 16.09
CA PRO A 9 5.05 -4.91 16.38
C PRO A 9 4.53 -3.68 17.12
N SER A 10 3.52 -3.05 16.55
CA SER A 10 2.76 -2.00 17.21
C SER A 10 1.28 -2.29 16.99
N PRO A 11 0.46 -2.37 18.04
CA PRO A 11 -0.98 -2.58 17.90
C PRO A 11 -1.66 -1.52 16.99
N LYS A 12 -1.03 -0.35 16.84
CA LYS A 12 -1.50 0.74 16.00
C LYS A 12 -1.04 0.64 14.53
N HIS A 13 -0.14 -0.30 14.20
CA HIS A 13 0.53 -0.35 12.90
C HIS A 13 0.40 -1.69 12.18
N ASP A 14 -0.37 -2.65 12.70
CA ASP A 14 -0.53 -3.97 12.06
C ASP A 14 -1.23 -3.90 10.69
N TYR A 15 -1.76 -2.75 10.33
CA TYR A 15 -2.54 -2.52 9.12
C TYR A 15 -1.87 -1.62 8.08
N PHE A 16 -0.69 -1.09 8.36
CA PHE A 16 0.05 -0.30 7.39
C PHE A 16 0.70 -1.18 6.32
N GLU A 17 1.05 -0.57 5.19
CA GLU A 17 1.75 -1.25 4.09
C GLU A 17 3.00 -1.99 4.55
N GLY A 18 3.68 -1.53 5.62
CA GLY A 18 4.81 -2.23 6.22
C GLY A 18 4.45 -3.60 6.81
N ALA A 19 3.32 -3.72 7.50
CA ALA A 19 2.83 -5.01 8.01
C ALA A 19 2.39 -5.94 6.87
N ARG A 20 1.76 -5.40 5.85
CA ARG A 20 1.37 -6.15 4.64
C ARG A 20 2.63 -6.60 3.88
N MET A 21 3.63 -5.73 3.74
CA MET A 21 4.93 -6.08 3.15
C MET A 21 5.58 -7.24 3.91
N ARG A 22 5.54 -7.24 5.24
CA ARG A 22 6.03 -8.37 6.04
C ARG A 22 5.34 -9.69 5.68
N LYS A 23 4.01 -9.68 5.54
CA LYS A 23 3.25 -10.86 5.13
C LYS A 23 3.61 -11.29 3.71
N THR A 24 3.73 -10.34 2.80
CA THR A 24 4.12 -10.58 1.40
C THR A 24 5.51 -11.18 1.31
N ILE A 25 6.50 -10.66 2.03
CA ILE A 25 7.86 -11.21 2.06
C ILE A 25 7.88 -12.60 2.65
N LYS A 26 7.18 -12.85 3.77
CA LYS A 26 7.08 -14.19 4.34
C LYS A 26 6.47 -15.19 3.35
N GLY A 27 5.35 -14.83 2.73
CA GLY A 27 4.72 -15.65 1.70
C GLY A 27 5.63 -15.90 0.49
N ALA A 28 6.39 -14.90 0.05
CA ALA A 28 7.36 -15.06 -1.03
C ALA A 28 8.50 -16.02 -0.65
N LEU A 29 9.03 -15.92 0.58
CA LEU A 29 10.06 -16.84 1.08
C LEU A 29 9.53 -18.27 1.25
N GLU A 30 8.29 -18.44 1.68
CA GLU A 30 7.61 -19.74 1.78
C GLU A 30 7.47 -20.42 0.41
N VAL A 31 7.02 -19.68 -0.60
CA VAL A 31 6.84 -20.21 -1.97
C VAL A 31 8.16 -20.70 -2.57
N ILE A 32 9.27 -20.04 -2.28
CA ILE A 32 10.61 -20.43 -2.75
C ILE A 32 11.38 -21.32 -1.76
N ASN A 33 10.71 -21.88 -0.74
CA ASN A 33 11.28 -22.75 0.29
C ASN A 33 12.52 -22.16 1.00
N THR A 34 12.51 -20.86 1.28
CA THR A 34 13.58 -20.17 2.03
C THR A 34 13.18 -19.99 3.49
N ALA A 35 14.00 -20.49 4.41
CA ALA A 35 13.75 -20.38 5.85
C ALA A 35 13.80 -18.94 6.33
N TYR A 36 12.91 -18.57 7.25
CA TYR A 36 12.92 -17.25 7.90
C TYR A 36 12.59 -17.34 9.39
N THR A 37 12.88 -16.26 10.11
CA THR A 37 12.47 -16.03 11.49
C THR A 37 11.98 -14.59 11.67
N SER A 38 11.19 -14.36 12.69
CA SER A 38 10.83 -12.99 13.16
C SER A 38 11.46 -12.68 14.52
N ASN A 39 12.20 -13.62 15.09
CA ASN A 39 12.89 -13.42 16.37
C ASN A 39 14.32 -12.93 16.11
N ILE A 40 14.62 -11.72 16.56
CA ILE A 40 15.94 -11.09 16.39
C ILE A 40 17.07 -11.80 17.12
N LEU A 41 16.74 -12.65 18.10
CA LEU A 41 17.72 -13.41 18.88
C LEU A 41 18.11 -14.74 18.25
N ASP A 42 17.37 -15.17 17.22
CA ASP A 42 17.71 -16.38 16.48
C ASP A 42 19.00 -16.23 15.66
N ASP A 43 19.48 -17.36 15.13
CA ASP A 43 20.52 -17.38 14.11
C ASP A 43 19.90 -17.19 12.73
N TYR A 44 20.49 -16.28 11.96
CA TYR A 44 20.10 -15.96 10.58
C TYR A 44 21.31 -15.40 9.80
N ASP A 45 21.27 -15.55 8.49
CA ASP A 45 22.36 -15.14 7.59
C ASP A 45 22.24 -13.69 7.12
N VAL A 46 21.00 -13.15 7.08
CA VAL A 46 20.69 -11.78 6.67
C VAL A 46 19.48 -11.26 7.45
N ALA A 47 19.50 -9.98 7.80
CA ALA A 47 18.38 -9.33 8.45
C ALA A 47 17.67 -8.36 7.50
N HIS A 48 16.37 -8.54 7.32
CA HIS A 48 15.54 -7.65 6.53
C HIS A 48 14.54 -6.91 7.41
N PHE A 49 14.75 -5.61 7.59
CA PHE A 49 13.85 -4.69 8.28
C PHE A 49 12.81 -4.14 7.32
N MET A 50 11.53 -4.28 7.65
CA MET A 50 10.41 -3.87 6.80
C MET A 50 10.17 -2.36 6.78
N SER A 51 10.79 -1.62 7.70
CA SER A 51 10.66 -0.18 7.86
C SER A 51 11.89 0.37 8.59
N PRO A 52 12.35 1.61 8.31
CA PRO A 52 13.48 2.24 8.99
C PRO A 52 13.05 2.93 10.30
N ASP A 53 12.38 2.23 11.21
CA ASP A 53 11.78 2.79 12.43
C ASP A 53 12.40 2.30 13.74
N ASP A 54 13.11 1.17 13.75
CA ASP A 54 13.74 0.59 14.96
C ASP A 54 15.27 0.56 14.87
N GLU A 55 15.89 1.72 15.11
CA GLU A 55 17.35 1.87 15.09
C GLU A 55 18.04 1.03 16.19
N ASN A 56 17.37 0.80 17.33
CA ASN A 56 17.95 0.03 18.41
C ASN A 56 18.12 -1.45 18.03
N LYS A 57 17.09 -2.03 17.41
CA LYS A 57 17.16 -3.42 16.94
C LYS A 57 18.13 -3.56 15.76
N LEU A 58 18.19 -2.56 14.89
CA LEU A 58 19.19 -2.52 13.82
C LEU A 58 20.62 -2.58 14.41
N ASN A 59 20.92 -1.79 15.44
CA ASN A 59 22.24 -1.77 16.05
C ASN A 59 22.64 -3.14 16.62
N ILE A 60 21.71 -3.88 17.26
CA ILE A 60 21.95 -5.25 17.74
C ILE A 60 22.41 -6.17 16.60
N VAL A 61 21.77 -6.06 15.43
CA VAL A 61 22.13 -6.88 14.26
C VAL A 61 23.51 -6.48 13.70
N LEU A 62 23.80 -5.17 13.65
CA LEU A 62 25.10 -4.66 13.18
C LEU A 62 26.26 -5.10 14.08
N GLU A 63 26.05 -5.14 15.41
CA GLU A 63 27.05 -5.66 16.37
C GLU A 63 27.38 -7.14 16.11
N ARG A 64 26.40 -7.93 15.64
CA ARG A 64 26.59 -9.33 15.22
C ARG A 64 27.26 -9.45 13.84
N LYS A 65 27.55 -8.34 13.16
CA LYS A 65 28.14 -8.27 11.80
C LYS A 65 27.31 -8.99 10.72
N ILE A 66 26.01 -9.10 10.93
CA ILE A 66 25.09 -9.70 9.98
C ILE A 66 24.72 -8.67 8.90
N PRO A 67 24.64 -9.05 7.61
CA PRO A 67 24.17 -8.16 6.54
C PRO A 67 22.76 -7.63 6.78
N VAL A 68 22.55 -6.34 6.54
CA VAL A 68 21.26 -5.68 6.81
C VAL A 68 20.64 -5.14 5.52
N VAL A 69 19.42 -5.53 5.28
CA VAL A 69 18.52 -4.98 4.26
C VAL A 69 17.41 -4.18 4.93
N VAL A 70 17.03 -3.04 4.37
CA VAL A 70 15.91 -2.24 4.85
C VAL A 70 14.96 -1.95 3.69
N SER A 71 13.69 -2.33 3.82
CA SER A 71 12.64 -1.86 2.92
C SER A 71 12.25 -0.42 3.24
N ALA A 72 12.10 0.40 2.23
CA ALA A 72 11.67 1.77 2.35
C ALA A 72 10.43 2.02 1.48
N LEU A 73 9.27 2.01 2.17
CA LEU A 73 7.95 2.20 1.58
C LEU A 73 7.51 3.61 1.74
N PHE A 74 7.24 4.54 1.45
CA PHE A 74 6.91 5.94 1.73
C PHE A 74 5.41 6.23 1.54
N GLY A 75 4.58 5.68 2.39
CA GLY A 75 3.15 5.98 2.45
C GLY A 75 2.83 7.24 3.25
N GLU A 76 1.59 7.73 3.16
CA GLU A 76 1.09 8.84 3.99
C GLU A 76 1.21 8.53 5.48
N ALA A 77 1.02 7.28 5.87
CA ALA A 77 1.09 6.80 7.23
C ALA A 77 2.45 6.19 7.59
N ASP A 78 3.43 6.24 6.69
CA ASP A 78 4.75 5.68 6.96
C ASP A 78 5.41 6.44 8.12
N PRO A 79 5.74 5.76 9.23
CA PRO A 79 6.36 6.40 10.39
C PRO A 79 7.74 6.99 10.08
N SER A 80 8.37 6.62 8.99
CA SER A 80 9.67 7.11 8.55
C SER A 80 9.61 8.47 7.85
N THR A 81 8.43 8.89 7.38
CA THR A 81 8.25 10.14 6.63
C THR A 81 7.58 11.23 7.47
N ARG A 82 7.78 12.47 7.09
CA ARG A 82 7.05 13.65 7.57
C ARG A 82 6.39 14.33 6.40
N PHE A 83 5.09 14.57 6.51
CA PHE A 83 4.43 15.53 5.68
C PHE A 83 4.69 16.93 6.24
N LEU A 84 5.43 17.73 5.53
CA LEU A 84 5.46 19.15 5.78
C LEU A 84 4.20 19.73 5.15
N ASN A 85 3.26 20.21 5.98
CA ASN A 85 2.08 20.94 5.54
C ASN A 85 2.46 22.33 4.95
N TYR A 86 3.58 22.39 4.26
CA TYR A 86 3.89 23.56 3.45
C TYR A 86 3.01 23.49 2.21
N LYS A 87 2.03 24.39 2.14
CA LYS A 87 1.50 24.81 0.86
C LYS A 87 2.67 25.48 0.14
N SER A 88 3.39 24.74 -0.68
CA SER A 88 4.23 25.36 -1.69
C SER A 88 3.30 26.26 -2.51
N LYS A 89 3.84 27.33 -3.11
CA LYS A 89 3.05 28.20 -4.00
C LYS A 89 2.31 27.41 -5.10
N ASP A 90 2.74 26.18 -5.35
CA ASP A 90 2.21 25.25 -6.36
C ASP A 90 1.25 24.19 -5.78
N GLY A 91 0.85 24.27 -4.53
CA GLY A 91 -0.04 23.28 -3.88
C GLY A 91 0.58 21.92 -3.62
N LYS A 92 1.86 21.71 -3.94
CA LYS A 92 2.57 20.43 -3.75
C LYS A 92 2.88 20.20 -2.27
N ARG A 93 2.50 19.06 -1.74
CA ARG A 93 2.94 18.61 -0.42
C ARG A 93 4.37 18.11 -0.51
N ILE A 94 5.24 18.63 0.35
CA ILE A 94 6.62 18.18 0.44
C ILE A 94 6.70 17.08 1.48
N THR A 95 7.13 15.90 1.06
CA THR A 95 7.44 14.79 1.96
C THR A 95 8.94 14.79 2.24
N THR A 96 9.33 14.59 3.48
CA THR A 96 10.74 14.45 3.88
C THR A 96 10.92 13.20 4.74
N ILE A 97 12.15 12.67 4.75
CA ILE A 97 12.51 11.55 5.62
C ILE A 97 12.81 12.09 7.03
N LYS A 98 12.31 11.41 8.06
CA LYS A 98 12.66 11.75 9.45
C LYS A 98 14.15 11.49 9.70
N PRO A 99 14.85 12.33 10.50
CA PRO A 99 16.26 12.14 10.78
C PRO A 99 16.63 10.75 11.32
N LYS A 100 15.78 10.16 12.17
CA LYS A 100 15.99 8.80 12.69
C LYS A 100 15.97 7.76 11.58
N ALA A 101 14.99 7.84 10.68
CA ALA A 101 14.86 6.93 9.54
C ALA A 101 16.05 7.09 8.57
N LEU A 102 16.47 8.33 8.30
CA LEU A 102 17.64 8.60 7.46
C LEU A 102 18.93 8.00 8.03
N ARG A 103 19.15 8.13 9.37
CA ARG A 103 20.31 7.48 10.01
C ARG A 103 20.27 5.97 9.87
N MET A 104 19.08 5.37 10.06
CA MET A 104 18.91 3.92 9.95
C MET A 104 19.15 3.43 8.52
N LEU A 105 18.61 4.13 7.52
CA LEU A 105 18.86 3.83 6.10
C LEU A 105 20.34 3.92 5.75
N ASN A 106 21.07 4.93 6.28
CA ASN A 106 22.50 5.10 6.03
C ASN A 106 23.40 4.13 6.83
N LYS A 107 22.82 3.29 7.68
CA LYS A 107 23.52 2.15 8.34
C LYS A 107 23.27 0.82 7.61
N ALA A 108 22.25 0.72 6.77
CA ALA A 108 21.93 -0.50 6.02
C ALA A 108 23.03 -0.84 5.00
N ASP A 109 23.17 -2.11 4.67
CA ASP A 109 24.06 -2.57 3.61
C ASP A 109 23.35 -2.49 2.24
N LEU A 110 22.02 -2.66 2.23
CA LEU A 110 21.17 -2.56 1.04
C LEU A 110 19.80 -1.99 1.42
N ILE A 111 19.25 -1.14 0.57
CA ILE A 111 17.89 -0.62 0.71
C ILE A 111 17.05 -1.10 -0.46
N LEU A 112 15.86 -1.62 -0.18
CA LEU A 112 14.89 -2.02 -1.19
C LEU A 112 13.76 -1.01 -1.26
N VAL A 113 13.44 -0.58 -2.47
CA VAL A 113 12.31 0.32 -2.75
C VAL A 113 11.43 -0.31 -3.84
N PRO A 114 10.11 -0.04 -3.83
CA PRO A 114 9.21 -0.65 -4.80
C PRO A 114 9.31 -0.03 -6.21
N CYS A 115 9.94 1.14 -6.37
CA CYS A 115 10.00 1.83 -7.66
C CYS A 115 11.16 2.82 -7.78
N LYS A 116 11.46 3.24 -9.01
CA LYS A 116 12.52 4.22 -9.31
C LYS A 116 12.27 5.57 -8.64
N THR A 117 11.03 6.03 -8.63
CA THR A 117 10.65 7.29 -7.94
C THR A 117 11.00 7.23 -6.45
N GLY A 118 10.79 6.08 -5.79
CA GLY A 118 11.23 5.87 -4.40
C GLY A 118 12.76 5.92 -4.25
N LYS A 119 13.50 5.35 -5.18
CA LYS A 119 14.98 5.43 -5.21
C LYS A 119 15.46 6.86 -5.35
N GLU A 120 14.91 7.61 -6.31
CA GLU A 120 15.23 9.02 -6.54
C GLU A 120 14.91 9.89 -5.32
N PHE A 121 13.75 9.62 -4.68
CA PHE A 121 13.36 10.30 -3.44
C PHE A 121 14.37 10.07 -2.30
N LEU A 122 14.84 8.84 -2.11
CA LEU A 122 15.85 8.52 -1.10
C LEU A 122 17.18 9.25 -1.36
N ILE A 123 17.66 9.20 -2.59
CA ILE A 123 18.91 9.87 -2.98
C ILE A 123 18.78 11.38 -2.74
N ALA A 124 17.69 11.99 -3.17
CA ALA A 124 17.43 13.43 -2.97
C ALA A 124 17.33 13.83 -1.48
N ASN A 125 17.00 12.89 -0.60
CA ASN A 125 16.94 13.11 0.86
C ASN A 125 18.22 12.67 1.61
N GLY A 126 19.32 12.41 0.92
CA GLY A 126 20.63 12.19 1.54
C GLY A 126 20.93 10.73 1.91
N VAL A 127 20.24 9.78 1.33
CA VAL A 127 20.62 8.37 1.44
C VAL A 127 21.80 8.08 0.50
N ASN A 128 22.88 7.53 1.07
CA ASN A 128 24.15 7.29 0.36
C ASN A 128 24.52 5.80 0.27
N LYS A 129 23.59 4.92 0.53
CA LYS A 129 23.77 3.46 0.49
C LYS A 129 23.23 2.86 -0.80
N PRO A 130 23.63 1.62 -1.16
CA PRO A 130 23.06 0.91 -2.30
C PRO A 130 21.53 0.82 -2.18
N ILE A 131 20.83 1.18 -3.26
CA ILE A 131 19.37 1.14 -3.35
C ILE A 131 19.00 0.33 -4.59
N GLU A 132 18.25 -0.74 -4.39
CA GLU A 132 17.70 -1.55 -5.48
C GLU A 132 16.18 -1.42 -5.55
N VAL A 133 15.66 -1.42 -6.77
CA VAL A 133 14.22 -1.44 -7.01
C VAL A 133 13.79 -2.90 -7.00
N CYS A 134 12.93 -3.25 -6.06
CA CYS A 134 12.37 -4.59 -5.89
C CYS A 134 10.87 -4.44 -5.73
N VAL A 135 10.12 -4.72 -6.80
CA VAL A 135 8.66 -4.56 -6.81
C VAL A 135 8.05 -5.72 -6.02
N PRO A 136 7.20 -5.45 -5.02
CA PRO A 136 6.53 -6.51 -4.29
C PRO A 136 5.71 -7.42 -5.20
N GLY A 137 5.51 -8.64 -4.77
CA GLY A 137 4.67 -9.59 -5.48
C GLY A 137 3.31 -9.78 -4.80
N VAL A 138 2.32 -10.19 -5.55
CA VAL A 138 0.99 -10.50 -5.05
C VAL A 138 0.70 -12.00 -5.13
N ASN A 139 -0.02 -12.52 -4.15
CA ASN A 139 -0.52 -13.90 -4.21
C ASN A 139 -1.79 -13.94 -5.08
N LEU A 140 -1.62 -14.13 -6.38
CA LEU A 140 -2.72 -14.15 -7.34
C LEU A 140 -3.79 -15.18 -7.02
N SER A 141 -3.43 -16.34 -6.43
CA SER A 141 -4.40 -17.38 -6.08
C SER A 141 -5.36 -16.95 -4.98
N ARG A 142 -4.97 -16.00 -4.13
CA ARG A 142 -5.86 -15.42 -3.11
C ARG A 142 -6.96 -14.52 -3.70
N PHE A 143 -6.73 -13.97 -4.88
CA PHE A 143 -7.65 -13.05 -5.56
C PHE A 143 -8.35 -13.71 -6.75
N ASN A 144 -8.55 -15.04 -6.65
CA ASN A 144 -9.32 -15.76 -7.64
C ASN A 144 -10.82 -15.44 -7.48
N PHE A 145 -11.34 -14.67 -8.39
CA PHE A 145 -12.73 -14.19 -8.40
C PHE A 145 -13.78 -15.28 -8.65
N SER A 146 -13.39 -16.53 -8.93
CA SER A 146 -14.31 -17.66 -9.02
C SER A 146 -14.71 -18.29 -7.67
N ARG A 147 -14.14 -17.81 -6.56
CA ARG A 147 -14.44 -18.29 -5.22
C ARG A 147 -15.66 -17.59 -4.62
N GLU A 148 -16.83 -18.10 -4.92
CA GLU A 148 -18.11 -17.49 -4.52
C GLU A 148 -18.31 -17.43 -3.01
N ASP A 149 -17.87 -18.44 -2.26
CA ASP A 149 -17.95 -18.47 -0.80
C ASP A 149 -17.18 -17.32 -0.14
N GLU A 150 -16.06 -16.92 -0.71
CA GLU A 150 -15.26 -15.81 -0.22
C GLU A 150 -15.85 -14.45 -0.60
N LYS A 151 -16.48 -14.32 -1.77
CA LYS A 151 -17.24 -13.12 -2.15
C LYS A 151 -18.43 -12.86 -1.22
N GLU A 152 -19.12 -13.93 -0.81
CA GLU A 152 -20.26 -13.85 0.10
C GLU A 152 -19.93 -13.25 1.47
N LEU A 153 -18.67 -13.37 1.91
CA LEU A 153 -18.25 -12.91 3.23
C LEU A 153 -18.47 -11.42 3.45
N PHE A 154 -18.17 -10.58 2.45
CA PHE A 154 -18.42 -9.13 2.50
C PHE A 154 -19.90 -8.82 2.69
N TYR A 155 -20.77 -9.40 1.87
CA TYR A 155 -22.20 -9.13 1.93
C TYR A 155 -22.84 -9.59 3.25
N ARG A 156 -22.42 -10.74 3.76
CA ARG A 156 -22.90 -11.24 5.06
C ARG A 156 -22.42 -10.38 6.22
N TYR A 157 -21.16 -9.95 6.21
CA TYR A 157 -20.55 -9.18 7.28
C TYR A 157 -21.17 -7.78 7.40
N PHE A 158 -21.29 -7.08 6.29
CA PHE A 158 -21.81 -5.72 6.24
C PHE A 158 -23.32 -5.65 5.98
N ARG A 159 -23.98 -6.77 5.68
CA ARG A 159 -25.41 -6.87 5.33
C ARG A 159 -25.74 -6.02 4.09
N GLU A 160 -24.87 -6.04 3.10
CA GLU A 160 -25.02 -5.29 1.86
C GLU A 160 -25.82 -6.05 0.80
N ASP A 161 -26.44 -5.29 -0.10
CA ASP A 161 -27.15 -5.82 -1.26
C ASP A 161 -26.14 -6.12 -2.40
N LYS A 162 -26.13 -7.39 -2.82
CA LYS A 162 -25.26 -7.88 -3.91
C LYS A 162 -25.54 -7.26 -5.27
N ASN A 163 -26.70 -6.67 -5.47
CA ASN A 163 -27.11 -6.07 -6.74
C ASN A 163 -26.61 -4.63 -6.90
N LYS A 164 -26.02 -4.06 -5.85
CA LYS A 164 -25.45 -2.70 -5.90
C LYS A 164 -24.00 -2.72 -6.33
N LYS A 165 -23.64 -1.78 -7.18
CA LYS A 165 -22.22 -1.50 -7.46
C LYS A 165 -21.49 -1.07 -6.18
N LEU A 166 -20.23 -1.49 -6.06
CA LEU A 166 -19.39 -1.25 -4.89
C LEU A 166 -18.15 -0.45 -5.28
N VAL A 167 -17.95 0.67 -4.60
CA VAL A 167 -16.73 1.45 -4.67
C VAL A 167 -15.98 1.35 -3.36
N VAL A 168 -14.73 0.89 -3.39
CA VAL A 168 -13.84 0.81 -2.24
C VAL A 168 -12.75 1.86 -2.38
N ALA A 169 -12.64 2.76 -1.42
CA ALA A 169 -11.56 3.74 -1.34
C ALA A 169 -10.65 3.43 -0.15
N LEU A 170 -9.34 3.58 -0.35
CA LEU A 170 -8.36 3.37 0.70
C LEU A 170 -7.60 4.67 0.98
N GLY A 171 -7.41 5.02 2.26
CA GLY A 171 -6.58 6.17 2.64
C GLY A 171 -6.73 6.54 4.11
N GLU A 172 -5.78 7.34 4.56
CA GLU A 172 -5.74 7.82 5.94
C GLU A 172 -6.73 8.98 6.15
N TYR A 173 -7.64 8.85 7.11
CA TYR A 173 -8.63 9.88 7.43
C TYR A 173 -8.02 11.21 7.86
N ALA A 174 -6.82 11.15 8.44
CA ALA A 174 -6.16 12.31 9.01
C ALA A 174 -5.51 13.23 7.98
N TYR A 175 -5.00 12.65 6.91
CA TYR A 175 -4.04 13.34 6.04
C TYR A 175 -4.64 13.78 4.71
N ASN A 176 -5.81 13.24 4.36
CA ASN A 176 -6.35 13.42 3.01
C ASN A 176 -7.83 13.82 2.98
N LEU A 177 -8.17 14.94 3.60
CA LEU A 177 -9.55 15.44 3.57
C LEU A 177 -10.06 15.72 2.15
N GLU A 178 -9.21 16.18 1.24
CA GLU A 178 -9.59 16.43 -0.15
C GLU A 178 -9.93 15.15 -0.90
N GLY A 179 -9.18 14.06 -0.66
CA GLY A 179 -9.48 12.76 -1.21
C GLY A 179 -10.78 12.17 -0.64
N ILE A 180 -11.02 12.33 0.66
CA ILE A 180 -12.29 11.95 1.29
C ILE A 180 -13.45 12.70 0.63
N HIS A 181 -13.33 14.01 0.44
CA HIS A 181 -14.35 14.80 -0.24
C HIS A 181 -14.60 14.35 -1.68
N ALA A 182 -13.56 13.93 -2.41
CA ALA A 182 -13.73 13.39 -3.76
C ALA A 182 -14.63 12.14 -3.77
N VAL A 183 -14.43 11.22 -2.82
CA VAL A 183 -15.25 10.01 -2.69
C VAL A 183 -16.66 10.33 -2.23
N ILE A 184 -16.82 11.23 -1.25
CA ILE A 184 -18.14 11.70 -0.79
C ILE A 184 -18.92 12.35 -1.94
N ASN A 185 -18.27 13.17 -2.76
CA ASN A 185 -18.92 13.82 -3.90
C ASN A 185 -19.43 12.80 -4.95
N ALA A 186 -18.68 11.70 -5.14
CA ALA A 186 -19.16 10.59 -5.96
C ALA A 186 -20.37 9.90 -5.33
N ALA A 187 -20.31 9.61 -4.03
CA ALA A 187 -21.39 8.96 -3.28
C ALA A 187 -22.69 9.78 -3.28
N VAL A 188 -22.61 11.11 -3.12
CA VAL A 188 -23.76 12.01 -3.20
C VAL A 188 -24.43 11.95 -4.58
N LYS A 189 -23.63 11.85 -5.64
CA LYS A 189 -24.14 11.82 -7.04
C LYS A 189 -24.64 10.44 -7.48
N ARG A 190 -24.36 9.38 -6.71
CA ARG A 190 -24.75 7.99 -7.00
C ARG A 190 -25.31 7.32 -5.72
N PRO A 191 -26.51 7.70 -5.28
CA PRO A 191 -27.12 7.19 -4.07
C PRO A 191 -27.45 5.67 -4.14
N GLU A 192 -27.54 5.11 -5.33
CA GLU A 192 -27.77 3.69 -5.60
C GLU A 192 -26.50 2.83 -5.49
N VAL A 193 -25.32 3.44 -5.50
CA VAL A 193 -24.02 2.75 -5.38
C VAL A 193 -23.57 2.77 -3.93
N THR A 194 -22.97 1.67 -3.45
CA THR A 194 -22.40 1.59 -2.11
C THR A 194 -20.93 1.99 -2.12
N PHE A 195 -20.53 2.85 -1.20
CA PHE A 195 -19.17 3.34 -1.07
C PHE A 195 -18.61 2.98 0.31
N TYR A 196 -17.41 2.40 0.32
CA TYR A 196 -16.63 2.15 1.53
C TYR A 196 -15.31 2.93 1.49
N TYR A 197 -15.05 3.66 2.54
CA TYR A 197 -13.74 4.27 2.77
C TYR A 197 -13.04 3.52 3.90
N VAL A 198 -11.94 2.86 3.57
CA VAL A 198 -11.15 2.04 4.49
C VAL A 198 -9.93 2.83 4.94
N GLY A 199 -9.72 2.95 6.25
CA GLY A 199 -8.58 3.69 6.78
C GLY A 199 -8.45 3.61 8.30
N ASP A 200 -7.40 4.21 8.87
CA ASP A 200 -7.20 4.21 10.32
C ASP A 200 -8.21 5.14 11.03
N GLU A 201 -9.11 4.54 11.79
CA GLU A 201 -10.12 5.24 12.58
C GLU A 201 -9.53 5.98 13.79
N SER A 202 -8.40 5.57 14.32
CA SER A 202 -7.88 6.07 15.59
C SER A 202 -7.62 7.58 15.57
N PHE A 203 -7.20 8.10 14.43
CA PHE A 203 -6.98 9.53 14.23
C PHE A 203 -8.26 10.27 13.83
N ALA A 204 -9.16 9.65 13.07
CA ALA A 204 -10.45 10.24 12.72
C ALA A 204 -11.30 10.52 13.96
N LEU A 205 -11.21 9.67 14.98
CA LEU A 205 -11.90 9.87 16.25
C LEU A 205 -11.40 11.09 17.04
N THR A 206 -10.17 11.52 16.82
CA THR A 206 -9.56 12.68 17.53
C THR A 206 -9.67 13.98 16.75
N ASN A 207 -9.75 13.92 15.42
CA ASN A 207 -9.82 15.11 14.56
C ASN A 207 -11.27 15.59 14.37
N ARG A 208 -11.58 16.81 14.89
CA ARG A 208 -12.93 17.39 14.77
C ARG A 208 -13.42 17.57 13.33
N ARG A 209 -12.52 17.83 12.37
CA ARG A 209 -12.87 18.02 10.96
C ARG A 209 -13.30 16.68 10.35
N SER A 210 -12.50 15.63 10.54
CA SER A 210 -12.84 14.28 10.07
C SER A 210 -14.16 13.78 10.66
N LYS A 211 -14.37 13.97 11.98
CA LYS A 211 -15.65 13.63 12.63
C LYS A 211 -16.85 14.33 12.00
N LYS A 212 -16.72 15.63 11.68
CA LYS A 212 -17.80 16.40 11.05
C LYS A 212 -18.09 15.88 9.64
N ILE A 213 -17.06 15.53 8.87
CA ILE A 213 -17.18 14.98 7.51
C ILE A 213 -17.88 13.64 7.56
N ILE A 214 -17.43 12.72 8.40
CA ILE A 214 -18.01 11.38 8.56
C ILE A 214 -19.49 11.48 8.99
N LYS A 215 -19.79 12.33 9.97
CA LYS A 215 -21.18 12.51 10.45
C LYS A 215 -22.13 13.04 9.37
N ASN A 216 -21.62 13.85 8.44
CA ASN A 216 -22.43 14.48 7.39
C ASN A 216 -22.34 13.76 6.04
N SER A 217 -21.74 12.58 5.99
CA SER A 217 -21.66 11.78 4.78
C SER A 217 -23.03 11.23 4.38
N PRO A 218 -23.26 10.97 3.09
CA PRO A 218 -24.51 10.37 2.63
C PRO A 218 -24.66 8.93 3.14
N LYS A 219 -25.90 8.42 3.17
CA LYS A 219 -26.23 7.11 3.76
C LYS A 219 -25.56 5.92 3.07
N ASN A 220 -25.24 6.05 1.79
CA ASN A 220 -24.54 5.04 0.98
C ASN A 220 -23.00 5.11 1.10
N MET A 221 -22.47 5.95 1.98
CA MET A 221 -21.03 6.11 2.24
C MET A 221 -20.69 5.61 3.64
N HIS A 222 -19.89 4.55 3.72
CA HIS A 222 -19.47 3.90 4.95
C HIS A 222 -18.01 4.16 5.22
N PHE A 223 -17.70 4.70 6.40
CA PHE A 223 -16.34 4.85 6.89
C PHE A 223 -16.06 3.71 7.86
N ILE A 224 -15.07 2.91 7.57
CA ILE A 224 -14.68 1.77 8.38
C ILE A 224 -13.21 1.81 8.70
N GLY A 225 -12.84 1.24 9.84
CA GLY A 225 -11.45 0.91 10.14
C GLY A 225 -10.90 -0.08 9.14
N ILE A 226 -9.69 -0.54 9.40
CA ILE A 226 -9.09 -1.57 8.56
C ILE A 226 -9.68 -2.92 8.95
N PRO A 227 -10.43 -3.59 8.07
CA PRO A 227 -11.01 -4.88 8.34
C PRO A 227 -9.94 -5.99 8.37
N THR A 228 -10.31 -7.17 8.83
CA THR A 228 -9.44 -8.35 8.71
C THR A 228 -9.11 -8.65 7.25
N ASP A 229 -7.98 -9.35 7.01
CA ASP A 229 -7.53 -9.68 5.65
C ASP A 229 -8.60 -10.37 4.80
N ASP A 230 -9.40 -11.26 5.41
CA ASP A 230 -10.43 -12.01 4.69
C ASP A 230 -11.62 -11.11 4.30
N ILE A 231 -12.04 -10.22 5.20
CA ILE A 231 -13.08 -9.23 4.89
C ILE A 231 -12.61 -8.25 3.83
N TYR A 232 -11.38 -7.72 3.96
CA TYR A 232 -10.81 -6.79 2.98
C TYR A 232 -10.67 -7.45 1.60
N ARG A 233 -10.18 -8.69 1.55
CA ARG A 233 -10.10 -9.45 0.32
C ARG A 233 -11.49 -9.65 -0.30
N SER A 234 -12.48 -10.05 0.51
CA SER A 234 -13.86 -10.18 0.05
C SER A 234 -14.42 -8.87 -0.49
N MET A 235 -14.10 -7.73 0.13
CA MET A 235 -14.47 -6.40 -0.41
C MET A 235 -13.86 -6.16 -1.79
N LEU A 236 -12.57 -6.43 -1.96
CA LEU A 236 -11.89 -6.25 -3.26
C LEU A 236 -12.46 -7.17 -4.34
N LEU A 237 -12.77 -8.44 -4.01
CA LEU A 237 -13.37 -9.40 -4.97
C LEU A 237 -14.76 -8.97 -5.47
N ASN A 238 -15.42 -8.05 -4.77
CA ASN A 238 -16.75 -7.53 -5.13
C ASN A 238 -16.71 -6.06 -5.59
N ALA A 239 -15.58 -5.39 -5.48
CA ALA A 239 -15.49 -3.99 -5.84
C ALA A 239 -15.47 -3.77 -7.35
N ASP A 240 -16.39 -2.96 -7.86
CA ASP A 240 -16.38 -2.47 -9.23
C ASP A 240 -15.25 -1.46 -9.43
N VAL A 241 -15.02 -0.60 -8.42
CA VAL A 241 -14.01 0.45 -8.46
C VAL A 241 -13.19 0.43 -7.17
N PHE A 242 -11.87 0.48 -7.33
CA PHE A 242 -10.94 0.78 -6.26
C PHE A 242 -10.37 2.19 -6.44
N MET A 243 -10.59 3.05 -5.45
CA MET A 243 -10.09 4.42 -5.44
C MET A 243 -8.93 4.58 -4.47
N LEU A 244 -7.83 5.18 -4.95
CA LEU A 244 -6.72 5.60 -4.10
C LEU A 244 -6.58 7.12 -4.17
N PRO A 245 -7.35 7.88 -3.36
CA PRO A 245 -7.39 9.32 -3.43
C PRO A 245 -6.25 10.01 -2.70
N GLY A 246 -5.37 9.26 -2.02
CA GLY A 246 -4.28 9.75 -1.18
C GLY A 246 -3.20 10.52 -1.93
N TYR A 247 -2.41 11.29 -1.17
CA TYR A 247 -1.16 11.90 -1.63
C TYR A 247 0.02 11.06 -1.14
N ASN A 248 1.10 10.98 -1.91
CA ASN A 248 2.36 10.34 -1.50
C ASN A 248 2.17 8.92 -0.91
N TYR A 249 1.33 8.14 -1.55
CA TYR A 249 1.08 6.78 -1.15
C TYR A 249 1.92 5.85 -2.02
N SER A 250 2.82 5.14 -1.40
CA SER A 250 3.57 4.05 -2.02
C SER A 250 2.91 2.70 -1.76
N GLY A 251 1.60 2.70 -1.64
CA GLY A 251 0.76 1.55 -1.29
C GLY A 251 0.69 0.51 -2.40
N PHE A 252 1.84 -0.05 -2.74
CA PHE A 252 1.98 -1.02 -3.80
C PHE A 252 1.12 -2.23 -3.56
N ILE A 253 1.15 -2.79 -2.35
CA ILE A 253 0.46 -4.04 -2.05
C ILE A 253 -1.06 -3.88 -2.18
N SER A 254 -1.62 -2.78 -1.66
CA SER A 254 -3.06 -2.53 -1.77
C SER A 254 -3.51 -2.35 -3.22
N ILE A 255 -2.71 -1.67 -4.04
CA ILE A 255 -2.99 -1.48 -5.46
C ILE A 255 -2.83 -2.81 -6.20
N GLU A 256 -1.77 -3.57 -5.92
CA GLU A 256 -1.51 -4.88 -6.52
C GLU A 256 -2.64 -5.86 -6.23
N GLU A 257 -3.15 -5.87 -5.00
CA GLU A 257 -4.31 -6.68 -4.62
C GLU A 257 -5.58 -6.24 -5.34
N ALA A 258 -5.82 -4.94 -5.50
CA ALA A 258 -6.96 -4.44 -6.29
C ALA A 258 -6.84 -4.79 -7.77
N MET A 259 -5.64 -4.73 -8.35
CA MET A 259 -5.39 -5.22 -9.73
C MET A 259 -5.66 -6.72 -9.86
N ALA A 260 -5.21 -7.50 -8.88
CA ALA A 260 -5.40 -8.95 -8.85
C ALA A 260 -6.87 -9.35 -8.63
N SER A 261 -7.67 -8.46 -8.03
CA SER A 261 -9.11 -8.64 -7.79
C SER A 261 -9.99 -8.19 -8.96
N ASN A 262 -9.42 -7.74 -10.07
CA ASN A 262 -10.16 -7.17 -11.20
C ASN A 262 -10.97 -5.91 -10.86
N CYS A 263 -10.49 -5.07 -9.93
CA CYS A 263 -11.09 -3.77 -9.67
C CYS A 263 -10.68 -2.75 -10.74
N GLN A 264 -11.60 -1.88 -11.12
CA GLN A 264 -11.22 -0.69 -11.88
C GLN A 264 -10.44 0.27 -11.00
N LEU A 265 -9.19 0.55 -11.35
CA LEU A 265 -8.35 1.47 -10.61
C LEU A 265 -8.58 2.93 -10.99
N ILE A 266 -8.88 3.77 -9.99
CA ILE A 266 -8.93 5.23 -10.12
C ILE A 266 -8.05 5.82 -9.02
N VAL A 267 -6.89 6.34 -9.40
CA VAL A 267 -5.84 6.66 -8.46
C VAL A 267 -5.33 8.10 -8.62
N ARG A 268 -4.88 8.69 -7.53
CA ARG A 268 -4.22 10.00 -7.61
C ARG A 268 -2.80 9.84 -8.19
N LYS A 269 -2.41 10.73 -9.08
CA LYS A 269 -1.08 10.71 -9.74
C LYS A 269 0.08 10.64 -8.75
N THR A 270 -0.01 11.32 -7.62
CA THR A 270 1.01 11.32 -6.59
C THR A 270 1.05 10.06 -5.73
N ALA A 271 0.03 9.21 -5.85
CA ALA A 271 -0.09 7.97 -5.08
C ALA A 271 0.56 6.76 -5.78
N VAL A 272 0.94 6.89 -7.03
CA VAL A 272 1.41 5.76 -7.85
C VAL A 272 2.76 6.03 -8.51
N CYS A 273 3.47 4.97 -8.80
CA CYS A 273 4.72 5.04 -9.54
C CYS A 273 4.47 5.09 -11.04
N PRO A 274 5.03 6.09 -11.75
CA PRO A 274 4.81 6.28 -13.17
C PRO A 274 5.24 5.08 -14.04
N GLU A 275 6.24 4.33 -13.61
CA GLU A 275 6.72 3.14 -14.31
C GLU A 275 5.78 1.94 -14.24
N MET A 276 4.91 1.89 -13.23
CA MET A 276 3.97 0.81 -13.04
C MET A 276 2.60 1.10 -13.65
N PHE A 277 2.19 2.37 -13.62
CA PHE A 277 0.87 2.80 -14.04
C PHE A 277 0.91 3.73 -15.25
N LYS A 278 0.04 3.44 -16.22
CA LYS A 278 -0.17 4.25 -17.42
C LYS A 278 -1.64 4.64 -17.48
N ASN A 279 -1.87 5.96 -17.51
CA ASN A 279 -3.22 6.49 -17.60
C ASN A 279 -4.00 5.90 -18.80
N GLU A 280 -5.26 5.59 -18.59
CA GLU A 280 -6.18 5.02 -19.58
C GLU A 280 -5.76 3.66 -20.16
N LYS A 281 -4.68 3.08 -19.61
CA LYS A 281 -4.21 1.77 -20.04
C LYS A 281 -4.43 0.71 -18.97
N ASN A 282 -3.89 0.91 -17.76
CA ASN A 282 -4.03 -0.04 -16.65
C ASN A 282 -4.53 0.62 -15.35
N ALA A 283 -4.82 1.91 -15.40
CA ALA A 283 -5.48 2.68 -14.36
C ALA A 283 -5.98 3.99 -14.95
N TYR A 284 -6.95 4.63 -14.31
CA TYR A 284 -7.25 6.04 -14.49
C TYR A 284 -6.53 6.87 -13.45
N ILE A 285 -5.76 7.86 -13.91
CA ILE A 285 -4.86 8.65 -13.05
C ILE A 285 -5.33 10.10 -13.01
N ALA A 286 -5.67 10.58 -11.83
CA ALA A 286 -6.17 11.94 -11.60
C ALA A 286 -5.12 12.82 -10.90
N GLU A 287 -4.98 14.05 -11.35
CA GLU A 287 -4.15 15.07 -10.66
C GLU A 287 -4.92 15.75 -9.53
N PHE A 288 -6.22 15.97 -9.71
CA PHE A 288 -7.08 16.74 -8.80
C PHE A 288 -8.22 15.88 -8.23
N SER A 289 -8.78 16.34 -7.12
CA SER A 289 -9.89 15.65 -6.43
C SER A 289 -11.16 15.64 -7.28
N GLU A 290 -11.42 16.70 -8.02
CA GLU A 290 -12.55 16.80 -8.94
C GLU A 290 -12.45 15.76 -10.06
N THR A 291 -11.23 15.55 -10.58
CA THR A 291 -10.97 14.53 -11.62
C THR A 291 -11.16 13.12 -11.06
N LEU A 292 -10.76 12.84 -9.80
CA LEU A 292 -11.06 11.56 -9.16
C LEU A 292 -12.58 11.29 -9.10
N THR A 293 -13.36 12.31 -8.72
CA THR A 293 -14.81 12.21 -8.67
C THR A 293 -15.39 11.95 -10.06
N SER A 294 -14.99 12.73 -11.07
CA SER A 294 -15.55 12.59 -12.44
C SER A 294 -15.18 11.24 -13.07
N LEU A 295 -13.95 10.77 -12.94
CA LEU A 295 -13.54 9.45 -13.46
C LEU A 295 -14.33 8.31 -12.80
N CYS A 296 -14.60 8.39 -11.48
CA CYS A 296 -15.44 7.42 -10.81
C CYS A 296 -16.86 7.40 -11.38
N LEU A 297 -17.47 8.57 -11.55
CA LEU A 297 -18.80 8.70 -12.13
C LEU A 297 -18.85 8.23 -13.59
N ASP A 298 -17.89 8.63 -14.40
CA ASP A 298 -17.81 8.26 -15.82
C ASP A 298 -17.62 6.75 -15.99
N TYR A 299 -16.87 6.08 -15.09
CA TYR A 299 -16.78 4.63 -15.11
C TYR A 299 -18.11 3.96 -14.70
N LEU A 300 -18.72 4.43 -13.61
CA LEU A 300 -20.01 3.91 -13.15
C LEU A 300 -21.13 4.08 -14.19
N ASP A 301 -21.05 5.13 -15.02
CA ASP A 301 -21.95 5.45 -16.11
C ASP A 301 -21.58 4.79 -17.46
N GLU A 302 -20.53 3.95 -17.47
CA GLU A 302 -20.03 3.27 -18.67
C GLU A 302 -19.57 4.23 -19.80
N LYS A 303 -19.21 5.47 -19.45
CA LYS A 303 -18.70 6.49 -20.39
C LYS A 303 -17.24 6.32 -20.75
N ILE A 304 -16.48 5.63 -19.89
CA ILE A 304 -15.07 5.31 -20.11
C ILE A 304 -14.84 3.80 -20.08
N LYS A 305 -13.85 3.35 -20.83
CA LYS A 305 -13.58 1.91 -21.01
C LYS A 305 -12.90 1.31 -19.79
N PRO A 306 -13.20 0.05 -19.41
CA PRO A 306 -12.45 -0.66 -18.39
C PRO A 306 -10.95 -0.78 -18.74
N THR A 307 -10.10 -0.64 -17.74
CA THR A 307 -8.64 -0.88 -17.84
C THR A 307 -8.20 -2.14 -17.09
N ILE A 308 -9.15 -2.94 -16.65
CA ILE A 308 -9.01 -4.08 -15.75
C ILE A 308 -8.10 -5.17 -16.34
N ASP A 309 -8.33 -5.55 -17.62
CA ASP A 309 -7.54 -6.62 -18.26
C ASP A 309 -6.06 -6.28 -18.37
N GLU A 310 -5.74 -5.04 -18.70
CA GLU A 310 -4.36 -4.58 -18.76
C GLU A 310 -3.73 -4.46 -17.35
N ALA A 311 -4.54 -4.07 -16.36
CA ALA A 311 -4.11 -4.06 -14.97
C ALA A 311 -3.78 -5.47 -14.49
N TYR A 312 -4.68 -6.44 -14.70
CA TYR A 312 -4.48 -7.84 -14.34
C TYR A 312 -3.29 -8.45 -15.08
N ARG A 313 -3.16 -8.20 -16.39
CA ARG A 313 -2.02 -8.66 -17.20
C ARG A 313 -0.69 -8.09 -16.70
N LYS A 314 -0.69 -6.84 -16.24
CA LYS A 314 0.48 -6.21 -15.65
C LYS A 314 0.85 -6.86 -14.32
N ILE A 315 -0.12 -7.06 -13.42
CA ILE A 315 0.17 -7.59 -12.07
C ILE A 315 0.53 -9.09 -12.08
N SER A 316 0.06 -9.86 -13.06
CA SER A 316 0.42 -11.27 -13.19
C SER A 316 1.91 -11.52 -13.43
N LEU A 317 2.67 -10.49 -13.83
CA LEU A 317 4.14 -10.55 -13.93
C LEU A 317 4.83 -10.45 -12.56
N TYR A 318 4.12 -10.02 -11.52
CA TYR A 318 4.65 -9.79 -10.18
C TYR A 318 4.08 -10.82 -9.19
N SER A 319 4.38 -12.10 -9.43
CA SER A 319 3.99 -13.17 -8.52
C SER A 319 4.85 -13.17 -7.25
N LEU A 320 4.36 -13.83 -6.19
CA LEU A 320 5.17 -14.05 -4.97
C LEU A 320 6.45 -14.81 -5.26
N GLU A 321 6.42 -15.76 -6.19
CA GLU A 321 7.58 -16.56 -6.58
C GLU A 321 8.66 -15.67 -7.23
N ASN A 322 8.28 -14.84 -8.20
CA ASN A 322 9.22 -13.92 -8.86
C ASN A 322 9.83 -12.95 -7.85
N PHE A 323 9.01 -12.38 -6.98
CA PHE A 323 9.45 -11.48 -5.91
C PHE A 323 10.38 -12.20 -4.92
N GLY A 324 10.04 -13.43 -4.51
CA GLY A 324 10.89 -14.24 -3.64
C GLY A 324 12.25 -14.54 -4.24
N ASN A 325 12.30 -14.90 -5.52
CA ASN A 325 13.56 -15.10 -6.23
C ASN A 325 14.40 -13.83 -6.34
N GLU A 326 13.79 -12.69 -6.58
CA GLU A 326 14.47 -11.39 -6.60
C GLU A 326 15.06 -11.03 -5.23
N LEU A 327 14.28 -11.21 -4.15
CA LEU A 327 14.77 -11.06 -2.77
C LEU A 327 15.95 -11.99 -2.49
N LEU A 328 15.83 -13.27 -2.84
CA LEU A 328 16.87 -14.26 -2.63
C LEU A 328 18.18 -13.88 -3.34
N ASN A 329 18.09 -13.40 -4.58
CA ASN A 329 19.27 -12.93 -5.34
C ASN A 329 19.93 -11.73 -4.65
N ASN A 330 19.16 -10.76 -4.17
CA ASN A 330 19.67 -9.61 -3.42
C ASN A 330 20.36 -10.05 -2.12
N TYR A 331 19.78 -10.98 -1.37
CA TYR A 331 20.37 -11.48 -0.12
C TYR A 331 21.67 -12.24 -0.39
N LYS A 332 21.71 -13.15 -1.38
CA LYS A 332 22.92 -13.89 -1.74
C LYS A 332 24.04 -12.97 -2.21
N ALA A 333 23.72 -11.97 -3.04
CA ALA A 333 24.69 -11.00 -3.52
C ALA A 333 25.26 -10.17 -2.35
N LEU A 334 24.45 -9.85 -1.34
CA LEU A 334 24.87 -9.10 -0.18
C LEU A 334 25.77 -9.93 0.75
N ILE A 335 25.41 -11.20 1.01
CA ILE A 335 26.20 -12.13 1.82
C ILE A 335 27.57 -12.38 1.18
N ALA A 336 27.61 -12.54 -0.16
CA ALA A 336 28.86 -12.80 -0.88
C ALA A 336 29.86 -11.61 -0.87
N ARG A 337 29.40 -10.39 -0.53
CA ARG A 337 30.25 -9.17 -0.46
C ARG A 337 30.86 -8.96 0.93
N LYS A 338 30.41 -9.69 1.93
CA LYS A 338 30.94 -9.67 3.31
C LYS A 338 31.83 -10.87 3.60
#